data_1371951f3f401972ba579a2f0aeda1d7
#
_entry.id   1371951f3f401972ba579a2f0aeda1d7
#
_cell.length_a   1.000
_cell.length_b   1.000
_cell.length_c   1.000
_cell.angle_alpha   90.00
_cell.angle_beta   90.00
_cell.angle_gamma   90.00
#
_symmetry.space_group_name_H-M   'P 1'
#
loop_
_entity.id
_entity.type
_entity.pdbx_description
1 polymer ?
#
loop_
_entity_poly.entity_id
_entity_poly.type
_entity_poly.pdbx_seq_one_letter_code
_entity_poly.pdbx_strand_id
1 'polypeptide(L)'
;AYAGGPVGAYADYRLVPAERLLKLPDQISFSQAAAMMLQGLTVHYLFEKLHRLQSGDTILFHAAAGGVGLIACQWAKALGVTMIGTVGSAEKAELALANGCSHVINYKTENFVHRLRELTQGQGVPVVYDSVGKDTFEGSLDCLQPRGLMVSFGNASGAVPPFSLSELASRGSLFITRPTLAHYTAQREELVAGANSLFGKVLAGQLHIHVKQQYALNQVIQAHRDMEARITTGSSILLTE
;
A
#
# COMPACT_ATOMS: atom_id res chain seq x y z
N ALA A 1 12.89 -0.68 14.55
CA ALA A 1 12.29 -1.96 14.89
C ALA A 1 10.77 -1.90 14.79
N TYR A 2 10.15 -2.85 14.11
CA TYR A 2 8.69 -2.94 13.99
C TYR A 2 8.12 -3.72 15.18
N ALA A 3 7.05 -3.17 15.76
CA ALA A 3 6.32 -3.85 16.80
C ALA A 3 4.82 -3.79 16.46
N GLY A 4 4.26 -4.86 15.94
CA GLY A 4 2.80 -5.02 15.84
C GLY A 4 2.18 -5.24 17.23
N GLY A 5 0.87 -5.43 17.30
CA GLY A 5 0.16 -5.75 18.54
C GLY A 5 -0.76 -4.64 19.04
N PRO A 6 -1.10 -4.61 20.34
CA PRO A 6 -2.06 -3.66 20.92
C PRO A 6 -1.68 -2.20 20.68
N VAL A 7 -2.65 -1.30 20.81
CA VAL A 7 -2.43 0.16 20.76
C VAL A 7 -1.44 0.58 21.85
N GLY A 8 -0.65 1.64 21.61
CA GLY A 8 0.31 2.14 22.60
C GLY A 8 1.60 2.68 22.01
N ALA A 9 1.61 2.97 20.68
CA ALA A 9 2.79 3.53 20.03
C ALA A 9 2.96 5.05 20.23
N TYR A 10 1.91 5.76 20.68
CA TYR A 10 1.97 7.20 20.99
C TYR A 10 2.43 7.38 22.45
N ALA A 11 3.67 7.04 22.71
CA ALA A 11 4.28 7.08 24.04
C ALA A 11 5.81 7.18 23.93
N ASP A 12 6.46 7.76 24.92
CA ASP A 12 7.91 7.83 25.02
C ASP A 12 8.53 6.44 25.25
N TYR A 13 7.80 5.59 25.97
CA TYR A 13 8.21 4.22 26.28
C TYR A 13 7.06 3.24 26.05
N ARG A 14 7.40 2.07 25.52
CA ARG A 14 6.45 1.00 25.26
C ARG A 14 7.05 -0.36 25.55
N LEU A 15 6.31 -1.22 26.23
CA LEU A 15 6.67 -2.64 26.37
C LEU A 15 6.25 -3.40 25.11
N VAL A 16 7.18 -4.16 24.55
CA VAL A 16 6.98 -4.95 23.34
C VAL A 16 7.60 -6.33 23.52
N PRO A 17 6.92 -7.42 23.13
CA PRO A 17 7.52 -8.75 23.12
C PRO A 17 8.77 -8.78 22.25
N ALA A 18 9.87 -9.31 22.79
CA ALA A 18 11.18 -9.29 22.13
C ALA A 18 11.18 -10.02 20.77
N GLU A 19 10.37 -11.08 20.66
CA GLU A 19 10.21 -11.85 19.42
C GLU A 19 9.53 -11.05 18.28
N ARG A 20 8.90 -9.89 18.59
CA ARG A 20 8.32 -8.99 17.59
C ARG A 20 9.28 -7.89 17.15
N LEU A 21 10.42 -7.76 17.82
CA LEU A 21 11.41 -6.74 17.50
C LEU A 21 12.37 -7.21 16.40
N LEU A 22 12.72 -6.28 15.53
CA LEU A 22 13.70 -6.45 14.46
C LEU A 22 14.87 -5.50 14.69
N LYS A 23 16.09 -6.00 14.56
CA LYS A 23 17.27 -5.15 14.55
C LYS A 23 17.32 -4.40 13.22
N LEU A 24 17.45 -3.07 13.30
CA LEU A 24 17.64 -2.25 12.10
C LEU A 24 19.11 -2.32 11.66
N PRO A 25 19.38 -2.36 10.34
CA PRO A 25 20.71 -2.05 9.81
C PRO A 25 21.15 -0.64 10.21
N ASP A 26 22.43 -0.45 10.48
CA ASP A 26 22.98 0.82 10.97
C ASP A 26 22.78 1.99 9.97
N GLN A 27 22.66 1.69 8.68
CA GLN A 27 22.42 2.65 7.60
C GLN A 27 20.97 3.13 7.50
N ILE A 28 20.04 2.51 8.23
CA ILE A 28 18.62 2.88 8.20
C ILE A 28 18.30 3.71 9.45
N SER A 29 17.94 4.97 9.24
CA SER A 29 17.58 5.87 10.34
C SER A 29 16.25 5.46 11.00
N PHE A 30 16.02 5.87 12.25
CA PHE A 30 14.77 5.64 12.95
C PHE A 30 13.57 6.27 12.24
N SER A 31 13.73 7.45 11.66
CA SER A 31 12.69 8.12 10.86
C SER A 31 12.32 7.31 9.62
N GLN A 32 13.31 6.76 8.90
CA GLN A 32 13.04 5.86 7.78
C GLN A 32 12.33 4.59 8.24
N ALA A 33 12.80 3.98 9.34
CA ALA A 33 12.16 2.78 9.88
C ALA A 33 10.71 3.04 10.28
N ALA A 34 10.43 4.12 11.00
CA ALA A 34 9.07 4.51 11.39
C ALA A 34 8.15 4.71 10.16
N ALA A 35 8.69 5.27 9.06
CA ALA A 35 7.95 5.57 7.85
C ALA A 35 7.75 4.36 6.92
N MET A 36 8.50 3.26 7.09
CA MET A 36 8.51 2.16 6.11
C MET A 36 8.09 0.80 6.67
N MET A 37 8.24 0.52 7.98
CA MET A 37 8.09 -0.86 8.46
C MET A 37 6.69 -1.41 8.22
N LEU A 38 5.63 -0.69 8.59
CA LEU A 38 4.25 -1.11 8.31
C LEU A 38 3.97 -1.14 6.81
N GLN A 39 4.29 -0.05 6.12
CA GLN A 39 3.98 0.15 4.71
C GLN A 39 4.77 -0.82 3.82
N GLY A 40 6.07 -0.96 4.06
CA GLY A 40 6.94 -1.83 3.26
C GLY A 40 6.66 -3.31 3.48
N LEU A 41 6.40 -3.75 4.73
CA LEU A 41 5.95 -5.12 4.99
C LEU A 41 4.57 -5.40 4.37
N THR A 42 3.71 -4.37 4.28
CA THR A 42 2.43 -4.49 3.56
C THR A 42 2.68 -4.74 2.08
N VAL A 43 3.52 -3.94 1.42
CA VAL A 43 3.86 -4.16 -0.01
C VAL A 43 4.52 -5.53 -0.22
N HIS A 44 5.44 -5.93 0.68
CA HIS A 44 6.08 -7.23 0.59
C HIS A 44 5.06 -8.38 0.56
N TYR A 45 4.13 -8.43 1.53
CA TYR A 45 3.16 -9.53 1.51
C TYR A 45 2.18 -9.45 0.34
N LEU A 46 1.77 -8.26 -0.06
CA LEU A 46 0.87 -8.07 -1.20
C LEU A 46 1.49 -8.58 -2.50
N PHE A 47 2.77 -8.26 -2.76
CA PHE A 47 3.44 -8.51 -4.04
C PHE A 47 4.21 -9.83 -4.09
N GLU A 48 4.68 -10.34 -2.97
CA GLU A 48 5.56 -11.51 -2.94
C GLU A 48 4.95 -12.74 -2.26
N LYS A 49 3.86 -12.57 -1.46
CA LYS A 49 3.25 -13.68 -0.71
C LYS A 49 1.81 -13.98 -1.13
N LEU A 50 0.97 -12.96 -1.21
CA LEU A 50 -0.45 -13.11 -1.51
C LEU A 50 -0.68 -13.36 -3.00
N HIS A 51 -0.17 -12.49 -3.84
CA HIS A 51 -0.17 -12.64 -5.30
C HIS A 51 1.24 -12.34 -5.79
N ARG A 52 1.98 -13.40 -6.10
CA ARG A 52 3.38 -13.26 -6.48
C ARG A 52 3.49 -12.64 -7.87
N LEU A 53 3.77 -11.33 -7.89
CA LEU A 53 3.95 -10.57 -9.12
C LEU A 53 5.17 -11.04 -9.91
N GLN A 54 5.03 -11.06 -11.24
CA GLN A 54 6.09 -11.39 -12.18
C GLN A 54 6.42 -10.18 -13.06
N SER A 55 7.63 -10.14 -13.58
CA SER A 55 7.99 -9.12 -14.59
C SER A 55 7.06 -9.21 -15.79
N GLY A 56 6.52 -8.08 -16.23
CA GLY A 56 5.53 -7.97 -17.30
C GLY A 56 4.07 -7.95 -16.83
N ASP A 57 3.78 -8.28 -15.56
CA ASP A 57 2.42 -8.14 -15.04
C ASP A 57 1.96 -6.69 -15.10
N THR A 58 0.65 -6.49 -15.28
CA THR A 58 -0.01 -5.19 -15.16
C THR A 58 -1.00 -5.22 -14.01
N ILE A 59 -0.92 -4.25 -13.10
CA ILE A 59 -1.75 -4.20 -11.89
C ILE A 59 -2.44 -2.85 -11.72
N LEU A 60 -3.58 -2.83 -11.00
CA LEU A 60 -4.18 -1.60 -10.48
C LEU A 60 -3.88 -1.46 -8.98
N PHE A 61 -3.43 -0.27 -8.56
CA PHE A 61 -3.17 0.04 -7.17
C PHE A 61 -3.80 1.38 -6.79
N HIS A 62 -4.78 1.36 -5.87
CA HIS A 62 -5.43 2.58 -5.41
C HIS A 62 -4.58 3.36 -4.41
N ALA A 63 -4.77 4.70 -4.38
CA ALA A 63 -4.03 5.62 -3.49
C ALA A 63 -2.50 5.56 -3.70
N ALA A 64 -2.05 5.58 -4.96
CA ALA A 64 -0.65 5.41 -5.35
C ALA A 64 0.33 6.44 -4.76
N ALA A 65 -0.13 7.63 -4.35
CA ALA A 65 0.71 8.66 -3.71
C ALA A 65 0.70 8.62 -2.17
N GLY A 66 0.02 7.64 -1.56
CA GLY A 66 0.05 7.41 -0.11
C GLY A 66 1.32 6.68 0.35
N GLY A 67 1.48 6.53 1.68
CA GLY A 67 2.68 5.89 2.26
C GLY A 67 2.94 4.47 1.73
N VAL A 68 1.91 3.62 1.62
CA VAL A 68 2.04 2.29 1.00
C VAL A 68 2.22 2.43 -0.51
N GLY A 69 1.45 3.33 -1.15
CA GLY A 69 1.45 3.51 -2.60
C GLY A 69 2.80 3.90 -3.17
N LEU A 70 3.52 4.85 -2.55
CA LEU A 70 4.85 5.27 -3.04
C LEU A 70 5.90 4.16 -2.93
N ILE A 71 5.82 3.31 -1.91
CA ILE A 71 6.67 2.12 -1.81
C ILE A 71 6.26 1.10 -2.87
N ALA A 72 4.96 0.90 -3.07
CA ALA A 72 4.44 -0.02 -4.09
C ALA A 72 4.87 0.39 -5.52
N CYS A 73 4.82 1.69 -5.85
CA CYS A 73 5.30 2.21 -7.15
C CYS A 73 6.76 1.81 -7.42
N GLN A 74 7.64 2.07 -6.45
CA GLN A 74 9.07 1.77 -6.58
C GLN A 74 9.33 0.26 -6.61
N TRP A 75 8.59 -0.50 -5.79
CA TRP A 75 8.74 -1.96 -5.73
C TRP A 75 8.25 -2.62 -7.01
N ALA A 76 7.10 -2.20 -7.55
CA ALA A 76 6.58 -2.66 -8.84
C ALA A 76 7.58 -2.37 -9.97
N LYS A 77 8.15 -1.15 -10.02
CA LYS A 77 9.20 -0.79 -10.97
C LYS A 77 10.42 -1.72 -10.85
N ALA A 78 10.88 -2.01 -9.63
CA ALA A 78 12.01 -2.89 -9.39
C ALA A 78 11.74 -4.35 -9.80
N LEU A 79 10.46 -4.79 -9.80
CA LEU A 79 10.04 -6.10 -10.28
C LEU A 79 9.78 -6.14 -11.79
N GLY A 80 9.81 -5.01 -12.50
CA GLY A 80 9.44 -4.94 -13.92
C GLY A 80 7.91 -5.07 -14.16
N VAL A 81 7.11 -4.66 -13.18
CA VAL A 81 5.63 -4.69 -13.20
C VAL A 81 5.11 -3.35 -13.67
N THR A 82 4.13 -3.35 -14.57
CA THR A 82 3.39 -2.16 -15.00
C THR A 82 2.32 -1.84 -13.98
N MET A 83 2.55 -0.79 -13.17
CA MET A 83 1.59 -0.35 -12.17
C MET A 83 0.74 0.81 -12.71
N ILE A 84 -0.58 0.62 -12.75
CA ILE A 84 -1.57 1.67 -12.97
C ILE A 84 -2.02 2.14 -11.58
N GLY A 85 -1.76 3.41 -11.25
CA GLY A 85 -2.08 3.97 -9.94
C GLY A 85 -3.28 4.91 -10.00
N THR A 86 -4.11 4.98 -8.95
CA THR A 86 -5.12 6.04 -8.83
C THR A 86 -4.72 7.07 -7.78
N VAL A 87 -5.04 8.33 -8.06
CA VAL A 87 -4.77 9.48 -7.19
C VAL A 87 -5.91 10.48 -7.22
N GLY A 88 -5.91 11.46 -6.33
CA GLY A 88 -6.96 12.46 -6.23
C GLY A 88 -6.53 13.90 -6.57
N SER A 89 -5.32 14.12 -7.12
CA SER A 89 -4.88 15.43 -7.62
C SER A 89 -3.73 15.30 -8.60
N ALA A 90 -3.44 16.38 -9.35
CA ALA A 90 -2.33 16.43 -10.30
C ALA A 90 -0.97 16.30 -9.60
N GLU A 91 -0.76 16.97 -8.47
CA GLU A 91 0.49 16.91 -7.69
C GLU A 91 0.75 15.48 -7.19
N LYS A 92 -0.31 14.76 -6.80
CA LYS A 92 -0.23 13.35 -6.41
C LYS A 92 0.08 12.44 -7.60
N ALA A 93 -0.39 12.80 -8.80
CA ALA A 93 -0.06 12.09 -10.03
C ALA A 93 1.42 12.23 -10.37
N GLU A 94 1.96 13.45 -10.35
CA GLU A 94 3.37 13.70 -10.57
C GLU A 94 4.26 12.95 -9.57
N LEU A 95 3.87 12.97 -8.29
CA LEU A 95 4.58 12.25 -7.24
C LEU A 95 4.60 10.74 -7.47
N ALA A 96 3.47 10.14 -7.84
CA ALA A 96 3.40 8.70 -8.12
C ALA A 96 4.24 8.32 -9.35
N LEU A 97 4.17 9.10 -10.44
CA LEU A 97 4.99 8.89 -11.65
C LEU A 97 6.49 9.00 -11.34
N ALA A 98 6.90 10.02 -10.60
CA ALA A 98 8.30 10.21 -10.19
C ALA A 98 8.82 9.03 -9.33
N ASN A 99 7.93 8.31 -8.65
CA ASN A 99 8.26 7.11 -7.87
C ASN A 99 8.10 5.80 -8.64
N GLY A 100 7.87 5.84 -9.95
CA GLY A 100 7.90 4.65 -10.80
C GLY A 100 6.55 4.02 -11.09
N CYS A 101 5.44 4.68 -10.74
CA CYS A 101 4.13 4.31 -11.26
C CYS A 101 4.14 4.46 -12.78
N SER A 102 3.67 3.45 -13.51
CA SER A 102 3.75 3.45 -14.99
C SER A 102 2.68 4.35 -15.61
N HIS A 103 1.48 4.31 -15.07
CA HIS A 103 0.35 5.15 -15.46
C HIS A 103 -0.41 5.63 -14.23
N VAL A 104 -0.94 6.83 -14.28
CA VAL A 104 -1.73 7.39 -13.18
C VAL A 104 -3.08 7.87 -13.68
N ILE A 105 -4.13 7.56 -12.94
CA ILE A 105 -5.50 7.98 -13.19
C ILE A 105 -5.95 8.90 -12.06
N ASN A 106 -6.34 10.12 -12.39
CA ASN A 106 -6.94 11.05 -11.42
C ASN A 106 -8.44 10.80 -11.34
N TYR A 107 -8.89 10.03 -10.33
CA TYR A 107 -10.29 9.64 -10.18
C TYR A 107 -11.27 10.82 -9.95
N LYS A 108 -10.77 12.04 -9.71
CA LYS A 108 -11.63 13.22 -9.61
C LYS A 108 -11.99 13.82 -10.97
N THR A 109 -11.19 13.56 -11.98
CA THR A 109 -11.36 14.10 -13.34
C THR A 109 -11.62 13.02 -14.38
N GLU A 110 -11.36 11.76 -14.03
CA GLU A 110 -11.46 10.61 -14.93
C GLU A 110 -12.26 9.48 -14.28
N ASN A 111 -13.03 8.73 -15.08
CA ASN A 111 -13.58 7.44 -14.65
C ASN A 111 -12.46 6.40 -14.70
N PHE A 112 -12.02 5.93 -13.55
CA PHE A 112 -10.85 5.04 -13.47
C PHE A 112 -11.07 3.67 -14.12
N VAL A 113 -12.32 3.17 -14.17
CA VAL A 113 -12.64 1.90 -14.83
C VAL A 113 -12.48 2.05 -16.33
N HIS A 114 -13.08 3.09 -16.90
CA HIS A 114 -12.98 3.38 -18.34
C HIS A 114 -11.52 3.59 -18.75
N ARG A 115 -10.80 4.43 -18.00
CA ARG A 115 -9.40 4.74 -18.30
C ARG A 115 -8.49 3.53 -18.17
N LEU A 116 -8.71 2.67 -17.17
CA LEU A 116 -7.96 1.40 -17.05
C LEU A 116 -8.24 0.48 -18.25
N ARG A 117 -9.51 0.35 -18.65
CA ARG A 117 -9.88 -0.47 -19.80
C ARG A 117 -9.21 0.02 -21.09
N GLU A 118 -9.09 1.34 -21.29
CA GLU A 118 -8.32 1.89 -22.42
C GLU A 118 -6.84 1.49 -22.34
N LEU A 119 -6.19 1.68 -21.17
CA LEU A 119 -4.79 1.36 -20.96
C LEU A 119 -4.47 -0.12 -21.15
N THR A 120 -5.45 -0.99 -20.87
CA THR A 120 -5.31 -2.45 -20.99
C THR A 120 -5.99 -3.03 -22.24
N GLN A 121 -6.36 -2.18 -23.21
CA GLN A 121 -7.02 -2.59 -24.46
C GLN A 121 -8.27 -3.47 -24.22
N GLY A 122 -9.03 -3.13 -23.18
CA GLY A 122 -10.25 -3.83 -22.78
C GLY A 122 -10.06 -5.07 -21.92
N GLN A 123 -8.83 -5.56 -21.74
CA GLN A 123 -8.58 -6.82 -21.05
C GLN A 123 -8.78 -6.74 -19.52
N GLY A 124 -8.52 -5.57 -18.91
CA GLY A 124 -8.44 -5.42 -17.45
C GLY A 124 -7.12 -5.93 -16.88
N VAL A 125 -7.07 -6.12 -15.57
CA VAL A 125 -5.86 -6.53 -14.85
C VAL A 125 -6.06 -7.83 -14.06
N PRO A 126 -5.01 -8.65 -13.87
CA PRO A 126 -5.10 -9.87 -13.07
C PRO A 126 -5.34 -9.61 -11.59
N VAL A 127 -4.90 -8.45 -11.07
CA VAL A 127 -5.05 -8.12 -9.66
C VAL A 127 -5.28 -6.62 -9.46
N VAL A 128 -6.20 -6.30 -8.54
CA VAL A 128 -6.46 -4.95 -8.03
C VAL A 128 -6.13 -4.91 -6.55
N TYR A 129 -5.30 -3.96 -6.14
CA TYR A 129 -4.98 -3.67 -4.74
C TYR A 129 -5.73 -2.42 -4.29
N ASP A 130 -6.68 -2.60 -3.37
CA ASP A 130 -7.60 -1.56 -2.91
C ASP A 130 -7.50 -1.32 -1.41
N SER A 131 -7.00 -0.14 -1.03
CA SER A 131 -6.96 0.36 0.35
C SER A 131 -8.06 1.39 0.64
N VAL A 132 -8.87 1.75 -0.37
CA VAL A 132 -9.88 2.80 -0.28
C VAL A 132 -11.21 2.24 0.24
N GLY A 133 -11.69 1.17 -0.33
CA GLY A 133 -12.89 0.44 0.14
C GLY A 133 -14.17 0.94 -0.51
N LYS A 134 -15.11 1.48 0.30
CA LYS A 134 -16.47 1.82 -0.13
C LYS A 134 -16.56 2.51 -1.49
N ASP A 135 -15.74 3.53 -1.72
CA ASP A 135 -15.85 4.38 -2.92
C ASP A 135 -15.27 3.74 -4.19
N THR A 136 -14.48 2.68 -4.06
CA THR A 136 -13.74 2.08 -5.19
C THR A 136 -14.10 0.62 -5.46
N PHE A 137 -14.73 -0.05 -4.50
CA PHE A 137 -14.91 -1.50 -4.52
C PHE A 137 -15.56 -2.05 -5.80
N GLU A 138 -16.72 -1.51 -6.20
CA GLU A 138 -17.42 -1.98 -7.39
C GLU A 138 -16.61 -1.75 -8.66
N GLY A 139 -16.09 -0.53 -8.83
CA GLY A 139 -15.22 -0.22 -9.97
C GLY A 139 -13.93 -1.03 -9.99
N SER A 140 -13.41 -1.40 -8.81
CA SER A 140 -12.25 -2.30 -8.71
C SER A 140 -12.56 -3.69 -9.25
N LEU A 141 -13.77 -4.23 -8.97
CA LEU A 141 -14.22 -5.50 -9.57
C LEU A 141 -14.34 -5.39 -11.09
N ASP A 142 -14.85 -4.25 -11.59
CA ASP A 142 -15.02 -4.00 -13.03
C ASP A 142 -13.69 -3.79 -13.77
N CYS A 143 -12.60 -3.51 -13.04
CA CYS A 143 -11.23 -3.42 -13.59
C CYS A 143 -10.55 -4.78 -13.80
N LEU A 144 -11.05 -5.83 -13.17
CA LEU A 144 -10.44 -7.15 -13.24
C LEU A 144 -10.72 -7.86 -14.56
N GLN A 145 -9.76 -8.65 -15.01
CA GLN A 145 -9.98 -9.66 -16.04
C GLN A 145 -10.72 -10.88 -15.47
N PRO A 146 -11.31 -11.76 -16.30
CA PRO A 146 -11.89 -13.01 -15.80
C PRO A 146 -10.91 -13.80 -14.91
N ARG A 147 -11.41 -14.30 -13.78
CA ARG A 147 -10.62 -14.99 -12.73
C ARG A 147 -9.55 -14.11 -12.07
N GLY A 148 -9.69 -12.77 -12.17
CA GLY A 148 -8.82 -11.81 -11.49
C GLY A 148 -9.05 -11.77 -9.98
N LEU A 149 -8.10 -11.21 -9.26
CA LEU A 149 -8.07 -11.14 -7.80
C LEU A 149 -8.31 -9.71 -7.31
N MET A 150 -9.36 -9.52 -6.51
CA MET A 150 -9.59 -8.30 -5.74
C MET A 150 -8.93 -8.43 -4.36
N VAL A 151 -7.97 -7.57 -4.08
CA VAL A 151 -7.29 -7.50 -2.78
C VAL A 151 -7.74 -6.25 -2.04
N SER A 152 -8.74 -6.39 -1.16
CA SER A 152 -9.25 -5.30 -0.31
C SER A 152 -8.44 -5.25 0.99
N PHE A 153 -7.41 -4.38 1.07
CA PHE A 153 -6.51 -4.34 2.24
C PHE A 153 -6.65 -3.08 3.12
N GLY A 154 -7.62 -2.20 2.81
CA GLY A 154 -7.91 -0.99 3.59
C GLY A 154 -9.35 -0.53 3.43
N ASN A 155 -9.75 0.50 4.19
CA ASN A 155 -11.09 1.10 4.23
C ASN A 155 -11.01 2.63 4.39
N ALA A 156 -10.14 3.31 3.64
CA ALA A 156 -9.91 4.75 3.80
C ALA A 156 -11.16 5.62 3.52
N SER A 157 -12.10 5.14 2.70
CA SER A 157 -13.39 5.80 2.43
C SER A 157 -14.57 5.18 3.21
N GLY A 158 -14.30 4.19 4.05
CA GLY A 158 -15.29 3.43 4.79
C GLY A 158 -15.30 1.95 4.41
N ALA A 159 -16.02 1.16 5.19
CA ALA A 159 -16.15 -0.27 4.96
C ALA A 159 -16.90 -0.57 3.66
N VAL A 160 -16.48 -1.61 2.96
CA VAL A 160 -17.23 -2.15 1.82
C VAL A 160 -18.60 -2.62 2.32
N PRO A 161 -19.70 -2.21 1.69
CA PRO A 161 -21.03 -2.68 2.07
C PRO A 161 -21.19 -4.18 1.76
N PRO A 162 -22.16 -4.85 2.38
CA PRO A 162 -22.53 -6.22 2.00
C PRO A 162 -22.84 -6.33 0.51
N PHE A 163 -22.32 -7.34 -0.15
CA PHE A 163 -22.55 -7.60 -1.57
C PHE A 163 -22.86 -9.09 -1.82
N SER A 164 -23.50 -9.39 -2.94
CA SER A 164 -23.82 -10.76 -3.31
C SER A 164 -22.61 -11.47 -3.93
N LEU A 165 -22.37 -12.73 -3.58
CA LEU A 165 -21.32 -13.54 -4.25
C LEU A 165 -21.58 -13.73 -5.75
N SER A 166 -22.84 -13.60 -6.21
CA SER A 166 -23.19 -13.64 -7.64
C SER A 166 -22.50 -12.53 -8.45
N GLU A 167 -22.15 -11.41 -7.81
CA GLU A 167 -21.38 -10.32 -8.43
C GLU A 167 -19.99 -10.77 -8.90
N LEU A 168 -19.37 -11.70 -8.18
CA LEU A 168 -18.07 -12.26 -8.57
C LEU A 168 -18.23 -13.19 -9.78
N ALA A 169 -19.30 -13.97 -9.81
CA ALA A 169 -19.60 -14.87 -10.93
C ALA A 169 -19.91 -14.09 -12.21
N SER A 170 -20.80 -13.07 -12.13
CA SER A 170 -21.23 -12.26 -13.28
C SER A 170 -20.08 -11.47 -13.92
N ARG A 171 -19.08 -11.08 -13.14
CA ARG A 171 -17.87 -10.36 -13.60
C ARG A 171 -16.71 -11.27 -14.03
N GLY A 172 -16.95 -12.58 -14.20
CA GLY A 172 -15.95 -13.50 -14.75
C GLY A 172 -15.30 -14.40 -13.70
N SER A 173 -16.06 -14.85 -12.69
CA SER A 173 -15.58 -15.78 -11.64
C SER A 173 -14.38 -15.22 -10.87
N LEU A 174 -14.55 -14.01 -10.36
CA LEU A 174 -13.47 -13.30 -9.65
C LEU A 174 -13.16 -13.94 -8.29
N PHE A 175 -11.95 -13.72 -7.83
CA PHE A 175 -11.52 -14.00 -6.46
C PHE A 175 -11.52 -12.70 -5.64
N ILE A 176 -11.79 -12.82 -4.34
CA ILE A 176 -11.67 -11.71 -3.40
C ILE A 176 -10.99 -12.16 -2.12
N THR A 177 -10.15 -11.30 -1.57
CA THR A 177 -9.52 -11.51 -0.26
C THR A 177 -9.45 -10.22 0.54
N ARG A 178 -9.50 -10.35 1.88
CA ARG A 178 -9.29 -9.27 2.85
C ARG A 178 -8.12 -9.63 3.75
N PRO A 179 -6.88 -9.42 3.28
CA PRO A 179 -5.68 -9.79 4.02
C PRO A 179 -5.39 -8.80 5.16
N THR A 180 -4.62 -9.25 6.13
CA THR A 180 -4.03 -8.39 7.17
C THR A 180 -2.57 -8.76 7.36
N LEU A 181 -1.70 -7.75 7.52
CA LEU A 181 -0.27 -7.93 7.75
C LEU A 181 0.01 -8.86 8.95
N ALA A 182 -0.85 -8.82 9.97
CA ALA A 182 -0.68 -9.65 11.16
C ALA A 182 -0.59 -11.14 10.85
N HIS A 183 -1.37 -11.63 9.88
CA HIS A 183 -1.34 -13.04 9.47
C HIS A 183 -0.08 -13.39 8.66
N TYR A 184 0.43 -12.46 7.86
CA TYR A 184 1.63 -12.63 7.03
C TYR A 184 2.95 -12.39 7.77
N THR A 185 2.87 -11.99 9.05
CA THR A 185 4.02 -11.79 9.94
C THR A 185 3.81 -12.47 11.28
N ALA A 186 2.89 -13.43 11.36
CA ALA A 186 2.61 -14.17 12.60
C ALA A 186 3.82 -15.00 13.04
N GLN A 187 4.45 -15.68 12.11
CA GLN A 187 5.67 -16.46 12.37
C GLN A 187 6.89 -15.53 12.32
N ARG A 188 7.83 -15.76 13.25
CA ARG A 188 9.07 -14.97 13.36
C ARG A 188 9.87 -15.00 12.07
N GLU A 189 9.96 -16.14 11.42
CA GLU A 189 10.71 -16.36 10.18
C GLU A 189 10.13 -15.52 9.04
N GLU A 190 8.81 -15.44 8.93
CA GLU A 190 8.13 -14.62 7.91
C GLU A 190 8.33 -13.12 8.14
N LEU A 191 8.25 -12.68 9.41
CA LEU A 191 8.53 -11.31 9.79
C LEU A 191 9.96 -10.91 9.44
N VAL A 192 10.93 -11.76 9.78
CA VAL A 192 12.36 -11.53 9.51
C VAL A 192 12.62 -11.53 8.00
N ALA A 193 12.07 -12.49 7.26
CA ALA A 193 12.24 -12.58 5.81
C ALA A 193 11.67 -11.34 5.09
N GLY A 194 10.48 -10.89 5.48
CA GLY A 194 9.87 -9.68 4.92
C GLY A 194 10.68 -8.42 5.23
N ALA A 195 11.17 -8.30 6.47
CA ALA A 195 12.03 -7.18 6.86
C ALA A 195 13.36 -7.17 6.10
N ASN A 196 14.01 -8.31 5.94
CA ASN A 196 15.25 -8.42 5.18
C ASN A 196 15.07 -8.07 3.70
N SER A 197 13.95 -8.49 3.08
CA SER A 197 13.61 -8.09 1.71
C SER A 197 13.45 -6.57 1.61
N LEU A 198 12.70 -5.96 2.53
CA LEU A 198 12.50 -4.51 2.58
C LEU A 198 13.83 -3.76 2.79
N PHE A 199 14.62 -4.14 3.81
CA PHE A 199 15.91 -3.52 4.11
C PHE A 199 16.89 -3.65 2.93
N GLY A 200 16.97 -4.84 2.33
CA GLY A 200 17.82 -5.06 1.17
C GLY A 200 17.50 -4.11 0.01
N LYS A 201 16.21 -3.91 -0.30
CA LYS A 201 15.81 -2.98 -1.36
C LYS A 201 16.10 -1.51 -1.02
N VAL A 202 15.95 -1.12 0.25
CA VAL A 202 16.30 0.25 0.70
C VAL A 202 17.82 0.46 0.61
N LEU A 203 18.61 -0.47 1.10
CA LEU A 203 20.08 -0.37 1.07
C LEU A 203 20.65 -0.45 -0.35
N ALA A 204 20.00 -1.16 -1.26
CA ALA A 204 20.35 -1.19 -2.67
C ALA A 204 19.88 0.05 -3.45
N GLY A 205 19.23 1.03 -2.80
CA GLY A 205 18.73 2.25 -3.46
C GLY A 205 17.52 2.00 -4.39
N GLN A 206 16.89 0.83 -4.31
CA GLN A 206 15.68 0.50 -5.09
C GLN A 206 14.44 1.13 -4.49
N LEU A 207 14.43 1.37 -3.17
CA LEU A 207 13.36 2.03 -2.43
C LEU A 207 13.89 3.25 -1.69
N HIS A 208 13.31 4.41 -1.99
CA HIS A 208 13.52 5.65 -1.27
C HIS A 208 12.32 5.93 -0.37
N ILE A 209 12.56 6.07 0.93
CA ILE A 209 11.50 6.27 1.91
C ILE A 209 11.18 7.75 2.07
N HIS A 210 9.99 8.15 1.63
CA HIS A 210 9.53 9.53 1.68
C HIS A 210 8.89 9.86 3.03
N VAL A 211 9.68 10.46 3.93
CA VAL A 211 9.18 11.09 5.17
C VAL A 211 8.82 12.53 4.82
N LYS A 212 7.55 12.79 4.52
CA LYS A 212 7.08 14.10 4.05
C LYS A 212 6.60 15.00 5.18
N GLN A 213 5.94 14.43 6.18
CA GLN A 213 5.41 15.17 7.32
C GLN A 213 6.02 14.61 8.61
N GLN A 214 6.47 15.53 9.47
CA GLN A 214 7.00 15.22 10.79
C GLN A 214 6.25 16.09 11.81
N TYR A 215 5.72 15.46 12.85
CA TYR A 215 5.01 16.12 13.92
C TYR A 215 5.64 15.72 15.25
N ALA A 216 5.72 16.64 16.19
CA ALA A 216 6.02 16.27 17.57
C ALA A 216 4.90 15.36 18.12
N LEU A 217 5.19 14.47 19.06
CA LEU A 217 4.20 13.54 19.63
C LEU A 217 2.97 14.29 20.19
N ASN A 218 3.15 15.44 20.82
CA ASN A 218 2.06 16.27 21.33
C ASN A 218 1.19 16.90 20.22
N GLN A 219 1.62 16.88 18.96
CA GLN A 219 0.87 17.34 17.78
C GLN A 219 0.09 16.22 17.09
N VAL A 220 -0.04 15.05 17.71
CA VAL A 220 -0.72 13.88 17.13
C VAL A 220 -2.13 14.19 16.62
N ILE A 221 -2.88 15.06 17.30
CA ILE A 221 -4.24 15.48 16.87
C ILE A 221 -4.16 16.15 15.49
N GLN A 222 -3.19 17.05 15.29
CA GLN A 222 -3.00 17.72 14.00
C GLN A 222 -2.58 16.72 12.90
N ALA A 223 -1.68 15.79 13.22
CA ALA A 223 -1.28 14.75 12.28
C ALA A 223 -2.49 13.92 11.79
N HIS A 224 -3.41 13.54 12.70
CA HIS A 224 -4.63 12.83 12.33
C HIS A 224 -5.56 13.68 11.46
N ARG A 225 -5.77 14.97 11.81
CA ARG A 225 -6.60 15.87 11.02
C ARG A 225 -6.07 16.03 9.59
N ASP A 226 -4.78 16.20 9.43
CA ASP A 226 -4.15 16.35 8.11
C ASP A 226 -4.29 15.06 7.27
N MET A 227 -4.18 13.89 7.90
CA MET A 227 -4.41 12.61 7.23
C MET A 227 -5.87 12.42 6.81
N GLU A 228 -6.83 12.75 7.69
CA GLU A 228 -8.26 12.66 7.40
C GLU A 228 -8.67 13.67 6.32
N ALA A 229 -8.08 14.87 6.31
CA ALA A 229 -8.26 15.85 5.25
C ALA A 229 -7.61 15.46 3.92
N ARG A 230 -6.85 14.35 3.88
CA ARG A 230 -6.14 13.83 2.69
C ARG A 230 -5.14 14.82 2.07
N ILE A 231 -4.61 15.74 2.87
CA ILE A 231 -3.59 16.72 2.41
C ILE A 231 -2.16 16.15 2.51
N THR A 232 -1.97 15.04 3.22
CA THR A 232 -0.67 14.37 3.35
C THR A 232 -0.31 13.55 2.12
N THR A 233 1.00 13.35 1.91
CA THR A 233 1.57 12.45 0.90
C THR A 233 2.73 11.66 1.51
N GLY A 234 3.03 10.47 0.99
CA GLY A 234 4.05 9.61 1.57
C GLY A 234 3.70 9.19 3.00
N SER A 235 4.71 9.03 3.84
CA SER A 235 4.54 8.67 5.25
C SER A 235 4.68 9.88 6.16
N SER A 236 3.79 9.97 7.15
CA SER A 236 3.89 10.91 8.28
C SER A 236 4.48 10.18 9.48
N ILE A 237 5.34 10.84 10.24
CA ILE A 237 5.92 10.29 11.47
C ILE A 237 5.68 11.22 12.65
N LEU A 238 5.61 10.63 13.85
CA LEU A 238 5.61 11.34 15.12
C LEU A 238 7.02 11.22 15.72
N LEU A 239 7.53 12.33 16.24
CA LEU A 239 8.82 12.41 16.90
C LEU A 239 8.60 12.51 18.39
N THR A 240 9.25 11.63 19.16
CA THR A 240 9.46 11.79 20.62
C THR A 240 10.62 12.76 20.83
N GLU A 241 10.58 13.52 21.93
CA GLU A 241 11.67 14.42 22.34
C GLU A 241 12.93 13.64 22.74
#